data_c02e5588624aebbc924d3a7618433aea
#
_entry.id   c02e5588624aebbc924d3a7618433aea
#
_cell.length_a   1.000
_cell.length_b   1.000
_cell.length_c   1.000
_cell.angle_alpha   90.00
_cell.angle_beta   90.00
_cell.angle_gamma   90.00
#
_symmetry.space_group_name_H-M   'P 1'
#
loop_
_entity.id
_entity.type
_entity.pdbx_description
1 polymer ?
#
loop_
_entity_poly.entity_id
_entity_poly.type
_entity_poly.pdbx_seq_one_letter_code
_entity_poly.pdbx_strand_id
1 'polypeptide(L)'
;PTCIPQADDTQSKLTLMSESLRNDGRVWVPVNAGDERPAAQIPEAERDYYRERLYPSFGNLAPRDISSRAAKRAVDSGRGVGPLKNGVNLDFADAIGRLGQDVVKERYGNLFEMYERITGENPYAEPMRIYPASHYTMGGLWVDYELMTTVPGLYAAGEANFSDHGANRLGA
;
A
#
# COMPACT_ATOMS: atom_id res chain seq x y z
N PRO A 1 -6.28 5.94 -2.01
CA PRO A 1 -5.00 5.83 -1.29
C PRO A 1 -4.21 4.63 -1.80
N THR A 2 -2.93 4.81 -1.85
CA THR A 2 -2.00 3.79 -2.31
C THR A 2 -0.92 3.56 -1.26
N CYS A 3 -0.12 2.53 -1.41
CA CYS A 3 1.00 2.28 -0.52
C CYS A 3 2.30 2.74 -1.18
N ILE A 4 3.16 3.35 -0.39
CA ILE A 4 4.51 3.73 -0.78
C ILE A 4 5.53 3.07 0.15
N PRO A 5 6.78 2.83 -0.30
CA PRO A 5 7.84 2.35 0.55
C PRO A 5 8.11 3.33 1.70
N GLN A 6 8.36 2.80 2.89
CA GLN A 6 8.81 3.60 4.02
C GLN A 6 10.34 3.60 4.04
N ALA A 7 10.95 4.69 3.61
CA ALA A 7 12.38 4.91 3.76
C ALA A 7 12.73 5.43 5.17
N ASP A 8 13.97 5.25 5.58
CA ASP A 8 14.45 5.72 6.89
C ASP A 8 14.68 7.22 6.92
N ASP A 9 15.00 7.81 5.77
CA ASP A 9 15.05 9.24 5.62
C ASP A 9 13.64 9.83 5.46
N THR A 10 13.43 11.02 5.98
CA THR A 10 12.16 11.73 5.90
C THR A 10 11.85 12.26 4.49
N GLN A 11 12.76 12.08 3.56
CA GLN A 11 12.57 12.45 2.16
C GLN A 11 11.95 11.28 1.42
N SER A 12 10.63 11.25 1.40
CA SER A 12 9.85 10.33 0.61
C SER A 12 10.23 10.44 -0.87
N LYS A 13 10.98 9.48 -1.34
CA LYS A 13 11.02 9.20 -2.77
C LYS A 13 9.66 8.61 -3.09
N LEU A 14 8.74 9.47 -3.50
CA LEU A 14 7.33 9.15 -3.76
C LEU A 14 7.24 8.17 -4.92
N THR A 15 7.45 6.91 -4.63
CA THR A 15 7.27 5.83 -5.58
C THR A 15 6.14 4.93 -5.11
N LEU A 16 5.17 4.73 -5.97
CA LEU A 16 4.02 3.91 -5.67
C LEU A 16 4.38 2.44 -5.77
N MET A 17 4.03 1.67 -4.74
CA MET A 17 4.07 0.21 -4.82
C MET A 17 2.89 -0.29 -5.65
N SER A 18 3.19 -1.14 -6.63
CA SER A 18 2.15 -1.73 -7.47
C SER A 18 1.16 -2.56 -6.66
N GLU A 19 -0.12 -2.46 -7.00
CA GLU A 19 -1.16 -3.29 -6.38
C GLU A 19 -0.98 -4.78 -6.64
N SER A 20 -0.27 -5.17 -7.70
CA SER A 20 -0.02 -6.57 -8.02
C SER A 20 0.71 -7.31 -6.89
N LEU A 21 1.49 -6.62 -6.07
CA LEU A 21 2.18 -7.20 -4.92
C LEU A 21 1.21 -7.86 -3.93
N ARG A 22 -0.03 -7.38 -3.83
CA ARG A 22 -1.04 -7.96 -2.94
C ARG A 22 -1.55 -9.33 -3.37
N ASN A 23 -1.27 -9.77 -4.60
CA ASN A 23 -1.72 -11.07 -5.09
C ASN A 23 -1.01 -12.22 -4.38
N ASP A 24 0.26 -12.02 -4.08
CA ASP A 24 1.10 -13.04 -3.42
C ASP A 24 1.67 -12.57 -2.07
N GLY A 25 1.79 -11.25 -1.86
CA GLY A 25 2.27 -10.70 -0.60
C GLY A 25 1.18 -10.63 0.48
N ARG A 26 1.54 -10.92 1.72
CA ARG A 26 0.65 -10.85 2.88
C ARG A 26 0.97 -9.61 3.72
N VAL A 27 -0.05 -8.93 4.19
CA VAL A 27 0.13 -7.70 4.99
C VAL A 27 -0.18 -7.96 6.45
N TRP A 28 0.76 -7.61 7.33
CA TRP A 28 0.62 -7.80 8.77
C TRP A 28 1.25 -6.66 9.59
N VAL A 29 0.86 -6.59 10.84
CA VAL A 29 1.49 -5.77 11.89
C VAL A 29 1.69 -6.65 13.14
N PRO A 30 2.57 -6.24 14.08
CA PRO A 30 2.64 -6.92 15.37
C PRO A 30 1.28 -6.95 16.08
N VAL A 31 1.00 -8.02 16.81
CA VAL A 31 -0.21 -8.12 17.65
C VAL A 31 -0.18 -7.07 18.76
N ASN A 32 0.98 -6.87 19.36
CA ASN A 32 1.17 -5.94 20.47
C ASN A 32 1.47 -4.53 19.97
N ALA A 33 0.82 -3.54 20.56
CA ALA A 33 1.15 -2.14 20.32
C ALA A 33 2.54 -1.81 20.90
N GLY A 34 3.28 -0.96 20.19
CA GLY A 34 4.62 -0.53 20.62
C GLY A 34 5.72 -1.58 20.44
N ASP A 35 5.46 -2.66 19.71
CA ASP A 35 6.50 -3.65 19.40
C ASP A 35 7.49 -3.06 18.40
N GLU A 36 8.74 -2.91 18.83
CA GLU A 36 9.82 -2.31 18.04
C GLU A 36 10.82 -3.35 17.50
N ARG A 37 10.53 -4.64 17.69
CA ARG A 37 11.40 -5.70 17.19
C ARG A 37 11.47 -5.67 15.66
N PRO A 38 12.62 -5.97 15.06
CA PRO A 38 12.72 -6.26 13.63
C PRO A 38 11.73 -7.34 13.21
N ALA A 39 11.15 -7.21 12.02
CA ALA A 39 10.12 -8.13 11.52
C ALA A 39 10.56 -9.61 11.58
N ALA A 40 11.84 -9.89 11.31
CA ALA A 40 12.40 -11.24 11.40
C ALA A 40 12.38 -11.85 12.82
N GLN A 41 12.31 -11.03 13.86
CA GLN A 41 12.27 -11.47 15.25
C GLN A 41 10.84 -11.66 15.79
N ILE A 42 9.83 -11.29 15.02
CA ILE A 42 8.42 -11.43 15.41
C ILE A 42 7.92 -12.78 14.89
N PRO A 43 7.65 -13.74 15.79
CA PRO A 43 7.16 -15.05 15.38
C PRO A 43 5.77 -14.96 14.74
N GLU A 44 5.43 -15.96 13.91
CA GLU A 44 4.17 -15.99 13.17
C GLU A 44 2.93 -15.83 14.07
N ALA A 45 2.94 -16.41 15.27
CA ALA A 45 1.84 -16.31 16.23
C ALA A 45 1.62 -14.88 16.78
N GLU A 46 2.60 -14.00 16.65
CA GLU A 46 2.54 -12.61 17.08
C GLU A 46 2.34 -11.63 15.91
N ARG A 47 2.04 -12.16 14.71
CA ARG A 47 1.72 -11.38 13.52
C ARG A 47 0.20 -11.29 13.33
N ASP A 48 -0.34 -10.08 13.29
CA ASP A 48 -1.75 -9.87 12.95
C ASP A 48 -1.89 -9.61 11.44
N TYR A 49 -2.35 -10.60 10.73
CA TYR A 49 -2.77 -10.50 9.33
C TYR A 49 -4.14 -9.86 9.25
N TYR A 50 -4.22 -8.61 9.67
CA TYR A 50 -5.46 -7.88 9.92
C TYR A 50 -6.41 -7.81 8.72
N ARG A 51 -5.91 -7.86 7.49
CA ARG A 51 -6.77 -7.87 6.29
C ARG A 51 -7.53 -9.19 6.18
N GLU A 52 -6.84 -10.31 6.37
CA GLU A 52 -7.43 -11.65 6.33
C GLU A 52 -8.43 -11.82 7.47
N ARG A 53 -8.12 -11.33 8.65
CA ARG A 53 -8.99 -11.38 9.83
C ARG A 53 -10.24 -10.49 9.69
N LEU A 54 -10.10 -9.27 9.18
CA LEU A 54 -11.21 -8.30 9.08
C LEU A 54 -12.09 -8.55 7.85
N TYR A 55 -11.51 -9.10 6.79
CA TYR A 55 -12.17 -9.28 5.49
C TYR A 55 -11.93 -10.69 4.94
N PRO A 56 -12.41 -11.74 5.63
CA PRO A 56 -12.06 -13.13 5.29
C PRO A 56 -12.45 -13.54 3.87
N SER A 57 -13.47 -12.93 3.27
CA SER A 57 -13.88 -13.21 1.90
C SER A 57 -12.94 -12.65 0.84
N PHE A 58 -12.15 -11.64 1.16
CA PHE A 58 -11.27 -10.94 0.21
C PHE A 58 -9.80 -10.99 0.62
N GLY A 59 -9.51 -11.07 1.91
CA GLY A 59 -8.15 -11.07 2.46
C GLY A 59 -7.32 -9.90 1.94
N ASN A 60 -6.15 -10.21 1.40
CA ASN A 60 -5.25 -9.20 0.82
C ASN A 60 -5.80 -8.55 -0.47
N LEU A 61 -6.80 -9.15 -1.10
CA LEU A 61 -7.43 -8.63 -2.32
C LEU A 61 -8.58 -7.65 -2.04
N ALA A 62 -8.81 -7.29 -0.78
CA ALA A 62 -9.79 -6.26 -0.43
C ALA A 62 -9.52 -4.95 -1.22
N PRO A 63 -10.58 -4.20 -1.61
CA PRO A 63 -10.45 -2.95 -2.35
C PRO A 63 -9.44 -1.98 -1.74
N ARG A 64 -8.79 -1.16 -2.57
CA ARG A 64 -7.69 -0.26 -2.17
C ARG A 64 -8.05 0.66 -1.00
N ASP A 65 -9.22 1.24 -1.06
CA ASP A 65 -9.71 2.17 -0.04
C ASP A 65 -9.95 1.45 1.31
N ILE A 66 -10.47 0.24 1.26
CA ILE A 66 -10.66 -0.62 2.45
C ILE A 66 -9.30 -1.00 3.02
N SER A 67 -8.39 -1.49 2.17
CA SER A 67 -7.05 -1.91 2.56
C SER A 67 -6.25 -0.79 3.22
N SER A 68 -6.30 0.42 2.66
CA SER A 68 -5.56 1.57 3.21
C SER A 68 -6.18 2.09 4.51
N ARG A 69 -7.51 2.09 4.64
CA ARG A 69 -8.17 2.43 5.92
C ARG A 69 -7.87 1.39 7.00
N ALA A 70 -7.80 0.11 6.64
CA ALA A 70 -7.41 -0.94 7.57
C ALA A 70 -5.95 -0.78 8.02
N ALA A 71 -5.03 -0.47 7.10
CA ALA A 71 -3.65 -0.17 7.43
C ALA A 71 -3.55 1.06 8.36
N LYS A 72 -4.26 2.14 8.05
CA LYS A 72 -4.30 3.35 8.90
C LYS A 72 -4.80 3.03 10.31
N ARG A 73 -5.87 2.24 10.46
CA ARG A 73 -6.38 1.82 11.77
C ARG A 73 -5.37 0.98 12.55
N ALA A 74 -4.65 0.08 11.88
CA ALA A 74 -3.60 -0.72 12.51
C ALA A 74 -2.47 0.17 13.03
N VAL A 75 -2.05 1.15 12.24
CA VAL A 75 -1.05 2.16 12.64
C VAL A 75 -1.56 3.00 13.82
N ASP A 76 -2.77 3.54 13.74
CA ASP A 76 -3.35 4.40 14.78
C ASP A 76 -3.56 3.65 16.11
N SER A 77 -3.66 2.33 16.07
CA SER A 77 -3.69 1.49 17.28
C SER A 77 -2.33 1.27 17.93
N GLY A 78 -1.27 1.96 17.47
CA GLY A 78 0.08 1.86 18.01
C GLY A 78 0.86 0.64 17.50
N ARG A 79 0.39 -0.04 16.45
CA ARG A 79 1.02 -1.24 15.87
C ARG A 79 1.77 -0.95 14.57
N GLY A 80 1.96 0.31 14.25
CA GLY A 80 2.74 0.72 13.09
C GLY A 80 4.21 0.33 13.22
N VAL A 81 4.82 -0.06 12.10
CA VAL A 81 6.21 -0.49 12.02
C VAL A 81 7.09 0.57 11.37
N GLY A 82 8.41 0.35 11.46
CA GLY A 82 9.43 1.22 10.91
C GLY A 82 9.73 2.47 11.76
N PRO A 83 10.72 3.28 11.36
CA PRO A 83 11.21 4.40 12.17
C PRO A 83 10.13 5.44 12.50
N LEU A 84 9.22 5.67 11.57
CA LEU A 84 8.10 6.62 11.73
C LEU A 84 6.86 5.99 12.34
N LYS A 85 6.87 4.69 12.64
CA LYS A 85 5.73 3.93 13.20
C LYS A 85 4.41 4.13 12.44
N ASN A 86 4.49 4.45 11.17
CA ASN A 86 3.34 4.69 10.29
C ASN A 86 3.18 3.62 9.19
N GLY A 87 4.08 2.63 9.15
CA GLY A 87 4.08 1.56 8.17
C GLY A 87 3.37 0.29 8.62
N VAL A 88 3.21 -0.61 7.68
CA VAL A 88 2.81 -2.01 7.86
C VAL A 88 3.75 -2.91 7.08
N ASN A 89 3.90 -4.16 7.49
CA ASN A 89 4.73 -5.13 6.79
C ASN A 89 3.98 -5.70 5.58
N LEU A 90 4.65 -5.78 4.43
CA LEU A 90 4.22 -6.53 3.26
C LEU A 90 5.23 -7.67 3.04
N ASP A 91 4.80 -8.89 3.31
CA ASP A 91 5.64 -10.07 3.47
C ASP A 91 5.46 -11.05 2.32
N PHE A 92 6.57 -11.48 1.73
CA PHE A 92 6.60 -12.45 0.65
C PHE A 92 7.19 -13.81 1.06
N ALA A 93 7.52 -14.01 2.33
CA ALA A 93 8.11 -15.27 2.81
C ALA A 93 7.24 -16.50 2.47
N ASP A 94 5.91 -16.40 2.66
CA ASP A 94 4.97 -17.46 2.28
C ASP A 94 4.99 -17.71 0.76
N ALA A 95 4.92 -16.66 -0.04
CA ALA A 95 4.95 -16.78 -1.50
C ALA A 95 6.27 -17.39 -2.01
N ILE A 96 7.39 -16.97 -1.43
CA ILE A 96 8.72 -17.52 -1.76
C ILE A 96 8.77 -19.00 -1.39
N GLY A 97 8.27 -19.37 -0.21
CA GLY A 97 8.23 -20.78 0.23
C GLY A 97 7.34 -21.67 -0.66
N ARG A 98 6.20 -21.13 -1.10
CA ARG A 98 5.20 -21.86 -1.88
C ARG A 98 5.52 -21.93 -3.38
N LEU A 99 5.99 -20.86 -3.97
CA LEU A 99 6.21 -20.72 -5.42
C LEU A 99 7.67 -20.87 -5.83
N GLY A 100 8.59 -20.66 -4.91
CA GLY A 100 10.02 -20.52 -5.18
C GLY A 100 10.42 -19.07 -5.50
N GLN A 101 11.65 -18.74 -5.16
CA GLN A 101 12.19 -17.39 -5.33
C GLN A 101 12.24 -16.96 -6.80
N ASP A 102 12.53 -17.87 -7.73
CA ASP A 102 12.65 -17.56 -9.15
C ASP A 102 11.32 -17.10 -9.73
N VAL A 103 10.21 -17.73 -9.35
CA VAL A 103 8.86 -17.33 -9.77
C VAL A 103 8.48 -15.96 -9.20
N VAL A 104 8.80 -15.72 -7.94
CA VAL A 104 8.57 -14.40 -7.31
C VAL A 104 9.42 -13.33 -7.99
N LYS A 105 10.67 -13.64 -8.33
CA LYS A 105 11.56 -12.74 -9.06
C LYS A 105 11.04 -12.43 -10.48
N GLU A 106 10.55 -13.42 -11.19
CA GLU A 106 9.94 -13.21 -12.52
C GLU A 106 8.74 -12.25 -12.44
N ARG A 107 7.89 -12.40 -11.43
CA ARG A 107 6.66 -11.60 -11.27
C ARG A 107 6.90 -10.20 -10.72
N TYR A 108 7.80 -10.07 -9.76
CA TYR A 108 7.92 -8.87 -8.91
C TYR A 108 9.35 -8.32 -8.80
N GLY A 109 10.32 -8.93 -9.47
CA GLY A 109 11.74 -8.58 -9.28
C GLY A 109 12.06 -7.12 -9.51
N ASN A 110 11.43 -6.48 -10.50
CA ASN A 110 11.58 -5.05 -10.75
C ASN A 110 11.05 -4.17 -9.60
N LEU A 111 9.97 -4.60 -8.93
CA LEU A 111 9.40 -3.88 -7.79
C LEU A 111 10.25 -4.08 -6.54
N PHE A 112 10.80 -5.27 -6.35
CA PHE A 112 11.73 -5.59 -5.27
C PHE A 112 13.02 -4.80 -5.40
N GLU A 113 13.60 -4.77 -6.60
CA GLU A 113 14.79 -3.97 -6.88
C GLU A 113 14.55 -2.47 -6.66
N MET A 114 13.38 -1.97 -7.08
CA MET A 114 12.98 -0.60 -6.82
C MET A 114 12.90 -0.30 -5.31
N TYR A 115 12.27 -1.20 -4.54
CA TYR A 115 12.17 -1.06 -3.09
C TYR A 115 13.55 -1.07 -2.43
N GLU A 116 14.41 -2.02 -2.79
CA GLU A 116 15.77 -2.13 -2.27
C GLU A 116 16.61 -0.89 -2.58
N ARG A 117 16.48 -0.31 -3.77
CA ARG A 117 17.16 0.96 -4.12
C ARG A 117 16.70 2.14 -3.29
N ILE A 118 15.45 2.14 -2.83
CA ILE A 118 14.87 3.22 -2.03
C ILE A 118 15.24 3.06 -0.55
N THR A 119 15.14 1.84 -0.03
CA THR A 119 15.22 1.56 1.41
C THR A 119 16.54 0.95 1.85
N GLY A 120 17.29 0.33 0.94
CA GLY A 120 18.46 -0.50 1.25
C GLY A 120 18.12 -1.89 1.78
N GLU A 121 16.83 -2.25 1.90
CA GLU A 121 16.36 -3.53 2.44
C GLU A 121 16.06 -4.52 1.32
N ASN A 122 16.40 -5.79 1.54
CA ASN A 122 16.17 -6.86 0.57
C ASN A 122 14.81 -7.55 0.78
N PRO A 123 13.81 -7.36 -0.11
CA PRO A 123 12.49 -7.95 0.06
C PRO A 123 12.43 -9.48 -0.01
N TYR A 124 13.49 -10.13 -0.47
CA TYR A 124 13.60 -11.60 -0.42
C TYR A 124 13.98 -12.12 0.96
N ALA A 125 14.60 -11.29 1.79
CA ALA A 125 15.07 -11.67 3.11
C ALA A 125 14.16 -11.20 4.25
N GLU A 126 13.49 -10.06 4.05
CA GLU A 126 12.66 -9.44 5.08
C GLU A 126 11.42 -8.75 4.47
N PRO A 127 10.36 -8.57 5.24
CA PRO A 127 9.16 -7.89 4.77
C PRO A 127 9.44 -6.44 4.37
N MET A 128 8.79 -5.99 3.29
CA MET A 128 8.80 -4.58 2.91
C MET A 128 7.98 -3.75 3.88
N ARG A 129 8.47 -2.58 4.25
CA ARG A 129 7.71 -1.59 5.00
C ARG A 129 7.00 -0.65 4.05
N ILE A 130 5.69 -0.65 4.10
CA ILE A 130 4.84 0.20 3.27
C ILE A 130 3.87 0.99 4.14
N TYR A 131 3.44 2.14 3.67
CA TYR A 131 2.41 2.92 4.37
C TYR A 131 1.37 3.50 3.41
N PRO A 132 0.12 3.70 3.86
CA PRO A 132 -0.91 4.31 3.05
C PRO A 132 -0.64 5.80 2.87
N ALA A 133 -0.65 6.25 1.61
CA ALA A 133 -0.48 7.65 1.24
C ALA A 133 -1.61 8.12 0.34
N SER A 134 -1.86 9.41 0.33
CA SER A 134 -2.78 10.03 -0.63
C SER A 134 -2.16 9.94 -2.01
N HIS A 135 -2.89 9.35 -2.94
CA HIS A 135 -2.48 9.25 -4.33
C HIS A 135 -3.36 10.08 -5.22
N TYR A 136 -4.65 10.11 -4.91
CA TYR A 136 -5.65 10.72 -5.77
C TYR A 136 -6.87 11.18 -4.96
N THR A 137 -7.46 12.29 -5.37
CA THR A 137 -8.71 12.80 -4.79
C THR A 137 -9.88 12.28 -5.61
N MET A 138 -10.83 11.61 -4.96
CA MET A 138 -12.06 11.19 -5.61
C MET A 138 -13.09 12.33 -5.66
N GLY A 139 -13.87 12.37 -6.75
CA GLY A 139 -14.80 13.47 -7.02
C GLY A 139 -14.15 14.53 -7.89
N GLY A 140 -14.58 15.75 -7.74
CA GLY A 140 -14.12 16.91 -8.51
C GLY A 140 -15.26 17.74 -9.06
N LEU A 141 -14.92 18.76 -9.85
CA LEU A 141 -15.91 19.64 -10.48
C LEU A 141 -16.57 18.89 -11.66
N TRP A 142 -17.88 19.00 -11.75
CA TRP A 142 -18.59 18.54 -12.93
C TRP A 142 -18.18 19.39 -14.16
N VAL A 143 -17.94 18.72 -15.29
CA VAL A 143 -17.63 19.35 -16.58
C VAL A 143 -18.37 18.65 -17.70
N ASP A 144 -18.65 19.39 -18.77
CA ASP A 144 -19.10 18.83 -20.05
C ASP A 144 -17.93 18.27 -20.89
N TYR A 145 -18.19 17.85 -22.13
CA TYR A 145 -17.18 17.30 -23.01
C TYR A 145 -16.09 18.30 -23.43
N GLU A 146 -16.39 19.59 -23.39
CA GLU A 146 -15.45 20.68 -23.63
C GLU A 146 -14.70 21.10 -22.37
N LEU A 147 -14.84 20.36 -21.25
CA LEU A 147 -14.25 20.64 -19.95
C LEU A 147 -14.78 21.91 -19.26
N MET A 148 -15.90 22.45 -19.71
CA MET A 148 -16.52 23.59 -19.07
C MET A 148 -17.38 23.14 -17.89
N THR A 149 -17.27 23.85 -16.76
CA THR A 149 -18.07 23.59 -15.56
C THR A 149 -19.50 24.15 -15.72
N THR A 150 -20.32 24.02 -14.68
CA THR A 150 -21.63 24.67 -14.59
C THR A 150 -21.54 26.21 -14.56
N VAL A 151 -20.35 26.77 -14.36
CA VAL A 151 -20.12 28.24 -14.42
C VAL A 151 -19.58 28.57 -15.79
N PRO A 152 -20.31 29.35 -16.62
CA PRO A 152 -19.87 29.74 -17.95
C PRO A 152 -18.47 30.37 -17.96
N GLY A 153 -17.59 29.87 -18.83
CA GLY A 153 -16.22 30.37 -18.95
C GLY A 153 -15.23 29.80 -17.94
N LEU A 154 -15.68 28.98 -16.99
CA LEU A 154 -14.80 28.27 -16.06
C LEU A 154 -14.60 26.84 -16.53
N TYR A 155 -13.35 26.47 -16.77
CA TYR A 155 -12.95 25.12 -17.22
C TYR A 155 -12.16 24.41 -16.14
N ALA A 156 -12.33 23.08 -16.04
CA ALA A 156 -11.54 22.28 -15.13
C ALA A 156 -10.98 21.05 -15.86
N ALA A 157 -9.66 20.87 -15.79
CA ALA A 157 -8.95 19.77 -16.43
C ALA A 157 -8.17 18.95 -15.43
N GLY A 158 -7.83 17.70 -15.80
CA GLY A 158 -7.06 16.79 -14.97
C GLY A 158 -7.83 16.33 -13.74
N GLU A 159 -7.14 16.10 -12.63
CA GLU A 159 -7.73 15.57 -11.39
C GLU A 159 -8.78 16.52 -10.77
N ALA A 160 -8.77 17.80 -11.12
CA ALA A 160 -9.72 18.78 -10.62
C ALA A 160 -11.14 18.52 -11.13
N ASN A 161 -11.32 17.89 -12.27
CA ASN A 161 -12.64 17.50 -12.76
C ASN A 161 -13.02 16.11 -12.26
N PHE A 162 -14.33 15.81 -12.19
CA PHE A 162 -14.81 14.49 -11.83
C PHE A 162 -14.62 13.47 -12.95
N SER A 163 -14.50 13.94 -14.17
CA SER A 163 -14.20 13.25 -15.42
C SER A 163 -14.89 11.87 -15.56
N ASP A 164 -14.38 11.02 -16.43
CA ASP A 164 -14.92 9.68 -16.72
C ASP A 164 -14.87 8.72 -15.54
N HIS A 165 -14.15 9.06 -14.49
CA HIS A 165 -13.95 8.20 -13.33
C HIS A 165 -14.98 8.40 -12.22
N GLY A 166 -15.66 9.53 -12.18
CA GLY A 166 -16.62 9.86 -11.14
C GLY A 166 -16.03 9.81 -9.73
N ALA A 167 -16.93 9.74 -8.74
CA ALA A 167 -16.55 9.71 -7.32
C ALA A 167 -15.87 8.40 -6.88
N ASN A 168 -16.00 7.33 -7.63
CA ASN A 168 -15.47 5.99 -7.31
C ASN A 168 -14.30 5.60 -8.19
N ARG A 169 -13.52 6.56 -8.62
CA ARG A 169 -12.40 6.33 -9.50
C ARG A 169 -11.64 5.02 -9.25
N LEU A 170 -11.59 4.17 -10.27
CA LEU A 170 -10.92 2.86 -10.23
C LEU A 170 -9.62 2.82 -11.03
N GLY A 171 -9.30 3.87 -11.73
CA GLY A 171 -8.10 3.98 -12.53
C GLY A 171 -7.38 5.30 -12.34
N ALA A 172 -6.15 5.36 -12.75
CA ALA A 172 -5.36 6.58 -12.79
C ALA A 172 -5.26 7.10 -14.22
#